data_d9fa5cc623ff2006a9c5c6e48121d23c
#
_entry.id   d9fa5cc623ff2006a9c5c6e48121d23c
#
_cell.length_a   1.000
_cell.length_b   1.000
_cell.length_c   1.000
_cell.angle_alpha   90.00
_cell.angle_beta   90.00
_cell.angle_gamma   90.00
#
_symmetry.space_group_name_H-M   'P 1'
#
loop_
_entity.id
_entity.type
_entity.pdbx_description
1 polymer ?
#
loop_
_entity_poly.entity_id
_entity_poly.type
_entity_poly.pdbx_seq_one_letter_code
_entity_poly.pdbx_strand_id
1 'polypeptide(L)'
;MIDLATERKATVITQRQREVIAIIAAGCSNDEVGARLGISPSTAKAHCDVLRQKLVVTRRRQIPIAFRLLTGEDPLSVGQAWSLAPRRQR
;
A
#
# COMPACT_ATOMS: atom_id res chain seq x y z
N MET A 1 29.25 4.75 -9.38
CA MET A 1 28.62 5.15 -8.21
C MET A 1 27.11 5.10 -8.29
N ILE A 2 26.49 4.69 -7.27
CA ILE A 2 25.08 4.59 -7.30
C ILE A 2 24.41 5.92 -7.33
N ASP A 3 23.43 6.03 -8.17
CA ASP A 3 22.66 7.22 -8.27
C ASP A 3 21.61 7.23 -7.17
N LEU A 4 21.85 7.97 -6.16
CA LEU A 4 20.93 8.04 -5.01
C LEU A 4 19.57 8.59 -5.41
N ALA A 5 19.54 9.46 -6.38
CA ALA A 5 18.27 10.00 -6.83
C ALA A 5 17.42 8.91 -7.48
N THR A 6 18.06 8.05 -8.25
CA THR A 6 17.36 6.93 -8.86
C THR A 6 16.86 5.97 -7.81
N GLU A 7 17.67 5.68 -6.83
CA GLU A 7 17.25 4.80 -5.75
C GLU A 7 16.08 5.41 -4.98
N ARG A 8 16.14 6.68 -4.73
CA ARG A 8 15.06 7.36 -4.05
C ARG A 8 13.78 7.31 -4.85
N LYS A 9 13.88 7.49 -6.14
CA LYS A 9 12.72 7.37 -7.01
C LYS A 9 12.11 5.99 -6.95
N ALA A 10 12.95 4.98 -6.96
CA ALA A 10 12.47 3.61 -6.92
C ALA A 10 11.72 3.31 -5.62
N THR A 11 12.02 4.04 -4.55
CA THR A 11 11.37 3.79 -3.28
C THR A 11 10.31 4.82 -2.93
N VAL A 12 10.04 5.75 -3.81
CA VAL A 12 8.98 6.73 -3.57
C VAL A 12 7.64 6.03 -3.64
N ILE A 13 6.87 6.20 -2.59
CA ILE A 13 5.54 5.62 -2.50
C ILE A 13 4.53 6.74 -2.68
N THR A 14 3.69 6.61 -3.68
CA THR A 14 2.69 7.64 -3.98
C THR A 14 1.58 7.61 -2.94
N GLN A 15 0.77 8.65 -2.92
CA GLN A 15 -0.36 8.70 -2.01
C GLN A 15 -1.33 7.55 -2.27
N ARG A 16 -1.61 7.27 -3.54
CA ARG A 16 -2.49 6.14 -3.87
C ARG A 16 -1.90 4.82 -3.38
N GLN A 17 -0.59 4.67 -3.51
CA GLN A 17 0.07 3.46 -3.02
C GLN A 17 -0.01 3.35 -1.51
N ARG A 18 0.10 4.46 -0.80
CA ARG A 18 -0.06 4.47 0.65
C ARG A 18 -1.46 4.01 1.04
N GLU A 19 -2.45 4.45 0.30
CA GLU A 19 -3.83 4.03 0.54
C GLU A 19 -4.01 2.53 0.34
N VAL A 20 -3.41 2.01 -0.72
CA VAL A 20 -3.45 0.56 -0.96
C VAL A 20 -2.78 -0.18 0.19
N ILE A 21 -1.62 0.28 0.61
CA ILE A 21 -0.87 -0.36 1.70
C ILE A 21 -1.69 -0.35 2.99
N ALA A 22 -2.36 0.75 3.27
CA ALA A 22 -3.17 0.85 4.48
C ALA A 22 -4.30 -0.17 4.47
N ILE A 23 -4.94 -0.34 3.33
CA ILE A 23 -6.04 -1.29 3.23
C ILE A 23 -5.51 -2.73 3.34
N ILE A 24 -4.36 -3.00 2.74
CA ILE A 24 -3.71 -4.31 2.88
C ILE A 24 -3.35 -4.57 4.35
N ALA A 25 -2.84 -3.55 5.03
CA ALA A 25 -2.46 -3.68 6.44
C ALA A 25 -3.66 -4.01 7.31
N ALA A 26 -4.83 -3.57 6.90
CA ALA A 26 -6.06 -3.87 7.62
C ALA A 26 -6.59 -5.27 7.32
N GLY A 27 -5.90 -6.04 6.48
CA GLY A 27 -6.27 -7.42 6.20
C GLY A 27 -7.21 -7.61 5.04
N CYS A 28 -7.35 -6.63 4.18
CA CYS A 28 -8.32 -6.70 3.09
C CYS A 28 -7.78 -7.42 1.87
N SER A 29 -8.67 -8.07 1.15
CA SER A 29 -8.34 -8.72 -0.11
C SER A 29 -8.28 -7.70 -1.24
N ASN A 30 -7.85 -8.14 -2.43
CA ASN A 30 -7.84 -7.26 -3.59
C ASN A 30 -9.24 -6.81 -3.97
N ASP A 31 -10.24 -7.66 -3.79
CA ASP A 31 -11.62 -7.28 -4.03
C ASP A 31 -12.02 -6.13 -3.10
N GLU A 32 -11.64 -6.24 -1.85
CA GLU A 32 -11.95 -5.21 -0.87
C GLU A 32 -11.17 -3.92 -1.11
N VAL A 33 -9.90 -4.04 -1.53
CA VAL A 33 -9.11 -2.88 -1.92
C VAL A 33 -9.81 -2.17 -3.07
N GLY A 34 -10.23 -2.94 -4.06
CA GLY A 34 -10.91 -2.38 -5.21
C GLY A 34 -12.19 -1.67 -4.83
N ALA A 35 -12.98 -2.31 -3.97
CA ALA A 35 -14.24 -1.73 -3.55
C ALA A 35 -14.03 -0.41 -2.80
N ARG A 36 -13.02 -0.36 -1.95
CA ARG A 36 -12.75 0.85 -1.17
C ARG A 36 -12.21 1.99 -2.00
N LEU A 37 -11.43 1.67 -3.02
CA LEU A 37 -10.81 2.69 -3.85
C LEU A 37 -11.57 2.98 -5.14
N GLY A 38 -12.62 2.24 -5.40
CA GLY A 38 -13.37 2.43 -6.63
C GLY A 38 -12.63 1.96 -7.86
N ILE A 39 -11.82 0.91 -7.72
CA ILE A 39 -11.06 0.34 -8.84
C ILE A 39 -11.37 -1.14 -8.94
N SER A 40 -11.02 -1.74 -10.06
CA SER A 40 -11.27 -3.17 -10.25
C SER A 40 -10.30 -4.00 -9.41
N PRO A 41 -10.66 -5.24 -9.09
CA PRO A 41 -9.72 -6.12 -8.41
C PRO A 41 -8.44 -6.35 -9.20
N SER A 42 -8.51 -6.35 -10.52
CA SER A 42 -7.32 -6.47 -11.37
C SER A 42 -6.39 -5.29 -11.18
N THR A 43 -6.95 -4.09 -11.10
CA THR A 43 -6.15 -2.89 -10.86
C THR A 43 -5.55 -2.93 -9.46
N ALA A 44 -6.33 -3.40 -8.48
CA ALA A 44 -5.82 -3.56 -7.12
C ALA A 44 -4.64 -4.54 -7.09
N LYS A 45 -4.76 -5.64 -7.83
CA LYS A 45 -3.68 -6.61 -7.92
C LYS A 45 -2.44 -5.97 -8.56
N ALA A 46 -2.64 -5.18 -9.60
CA ALA A 46 -1.52 -4.50 -10.25
C ALA A 46 -0.79 -3.56 -9.28
N HIS A 47 -1.53 -2.86 -8.44
CA HIS A 47 -0.91 -2.03 -7.41
C HIS A 47 -0.06 -2.87 -6.45
N CYS A 48 -0.57 -4.03 -6.05
CA CYS A 48 0.17 -4.91 -5.16
C CYS A 48 1.45 -5.41 -5.82
N ASP A 49 1.38 -5.75 -7.10
CA ASP A 49 2.55 -6.24 -7.82
C ASP A 49 3.64 -5.17 -7.90
N VAL A 50 3.23 -3.94 -8.19
CA VAL A 50 4.17 -2.82 -8.25
C VAL A 50 4.78 -2.57 -6.86
N LEU A 51 3.96 -2.64 -5.82
CA LEU A 51 4.44 -2.42 -4.46
C LEU A 51 5.42 -3.50 -4.03
N ARG A 52 5.17 -4.75 -4.40
CA ARG A 52 6.12 -5.81 -4.09
C ARG A 52 7.48 -5.55 -4.74
N GLN A 53 7.46 -5.04 -5.96
CA GLN A 53 8.70 -4.70 -6.65
C GLN A 53 9.40 -3.52 -5.99
N LYS A 54 8.66 -2.47 -5.68
CA LYS A 54 9.23 -1.29 -5.05
C LYS A 54 9.82 -1.58 -3.69
N LEU A 55 9.14 -2.41 -2.92
CA LEU A 55 9.56 -2.71 -1.55
C LEU A 55 10.44 -3.96 -1.47
N VAL A 56 10.66 -4.61 -2.60
CA VAL A 56 11.54 -5.78 -2.71
C VAL A 56 11.08 -6.89 -1.78
N VAL A 57 9.81 -7.23 -1.87
CA VAL A 57 9.24 -8.34 -1.12
C VAL A 57 8.50 -9.26 -2.06
N THR A 58 8.29 -10.50 -1.64
CA THR A 58 7.65 -11.49 -2.49
C THR A 58 6.20 -11.74 -2.13
N ARG A 59 5.82 -11.44 -0.90
CA ARG A 59 4.48 -11.74 -0.44
C ARG A 59 3.72 -10.47 -0.11
N ARG A 60 2.43 -10.53 -0.40
CA ARG A 60 1.54 -9.40 -0.19
C ARG A 60 1.58 -8.90 1.25
N ARG A 61 1.55 -9.81 2.20
CA ARG A 61 1.51 -9.41 3.61
C ARG A 61 2.81 -8.78 4.11
N GLN A 62 3.88 -8.90 3.33
CA GLN A 62 5.14 -8.26 3.67
C GLN A 62 5.15 -6.79 3.28
N ILE A 63 4.20 -6.38 2.44
CA ILE A 63 4.15 -5.00 1.94
C ILE A 63 4.05 -3.98 3.06
N PRO A 64 3.10 -4.11 4.01
CA PRO A 64 3.01 -3.10 5.07
C PRO A 64 4.24 -3.06 5.96
N ILE A 65 4.81 -4.21 6.24
CA ILE A 65 6.01 -4.28 7.09
C ILE A 65 7.19 -3.60 6.41
N ALA A 66 7.39 -3.90 5.13
CA ALA A 66 8.48 -3.30 4.38
C ALA A 66 8.28 -1.79 4.24
N PHE A 67 7.05 -1.35 4.03
CA PHE A 67 6.73 0.06 3.95
C PHE A 67 7.10 0.77 5.25
N ARG A 68 6.74 0.19 6.38
CA ARG A 68 7.05 0.76 7.67
C ARG A 68 8.56 0.85 7.90
N LEU A 69 9.29 -0.19 7.54
CA LEU A 69 10.73 -0.20 7.69
C LEU A 69 11.40 0.82 6.78
N LEU A 70 10.87 0.99 5.59
CA LEU A 70 11.45 1.90 4.63
C LEU A 70 11.17 3.36 4.95
N THR A 71 9.97 3.68 5.33
CA THR A 71 9.52 5.06 5.48
C THR A 71 9.40 5.52 6.93
N GLY A 72 9.33 4.58 7.85
CA GLY A 72 9.04 4.89 9.25
C GLY A 72 7.57 5.21 9.50
N GLU A 73 6.75 5.18 8.48
CA GLU A 73 5.33 5.49 8.62
C GLU A 73 4.54 4.25 9.01
N ASP A 74 3.54 4.43 9.82
CA ASP A 74 2.65 3.34 10.20
C ASP A 74 1.52 3.28 9.17
N PRO A 75 1.42 2.19 8.41
CA PRO A 75 0.36 2.10 7.41
C PRO A 75 -1.03 2.18 8.02
N LEU A 76 -1.18 1.74 9.27
CA LEU A 76 -2.48 1.80 9.92
C LEU A 76 -2.88 3.23 10.29
N SER A 77 -1.93 4.13 10.41
CA SER A 77 -2.26 5.53 10.62
C SER A 77 -3.00 6.09 9.43
N VAL A 78 -2.55 5.74 8.23
CA VAL A 78 -3.26 6.12 7.01
C VAL A 78 -4.62 5.44 6.99
N GLY A 79 -4.63 4.17 7.37
CA GLY A 79 -5.85 3.39 7.38
C GLY A 79 -6.89 3.91 8.37
N GLN A 80 -6.45 4.51 9.44
CA GLN A 80 -7.39 5.08 10.39
C GLN A 80 -8.15 6.24 9.78
N ALA A 81 -7.48 7.07 9.02
CA ALA A 81 -8.14 8.15 8.34
C ALA A 81 -9.21 7.64 7.41
N TRP A 82 -8.95 6.53 6.75
CA TRP A 82 -9.92 5.89 5.93
C TRP A 82 -11.05 5.31 6.68
N SER A 83 -10.75 4.69 7.82
CA SER A 83 -11.75 4.00 8.61
C SER A 83 -12.74 4.94 9.22
N LEU A 84 -12.34 6.17 9.41
CA LEU A 84 -13.28 7.15 9.89
C LEU A 84 -14.34 7.47 8.87
N ALA A 85 -14.06 7.12 7.66
CA ALA A 85 -15.05 7.27 6.69
C ALA A 85 -15.98 6.21 6.84
N PRO A 86 -16.80 6.12 6.65
CA PRO A 86 -17.79 5.27 6.83
C PRO A 86 -17.65 3.98 7.14
N ARG A 87 -16.99 3.66 7.54
CA ARG A 87 -16.88 2.45 7.87
C ARG A 87 -17.71 1.99 8.56
N ARG A 88 -17.88 2.14 8.78
CA ARG A 88 -18.44 1.59 9.30
C ARG A 88 -19.43 1.25 9.36
N GLN A 89 -19.61 1.12 9.08
CA GLN A 89 -20.48 0.73 9.10
C GLN A 89 -20.80 -0.32 9.18
N ARG A 90 -20.80 -0.76 9.27
CA ARG A 90 -21.18 -1.79 9.34
C ARG A 90 -21.65 -2.06 9.78
#